data_9e484756ac2ef374dff8793613ef512d
#
_entry.id   9e484756ac2ef374dff8793613ef512d
#
_cell.length_a   1.000
_cell.length_b   1.000
_cell.length_c   1.000
_cell.angle_alpha   90.00
_cell.angle_beta   90.00
_cell.angle_gamma   90.00
#
_symmetry.space_group_name_H-M   'P 1'
#
loop_
_entity.id
_entity.type
_entity.pdbx_description
1 polymer ?
#
loop_
_entity_poly.entity_id
_entity_poly.type
_entity_poly.pdbx_seq_one_letter_code
_entity_poly.pdbx_strand_id
1 'polypeptide(L)'
;KDIANLTGRIRSKVGKIANNQAKFAPPETVIQEKIIAAIDTIQAADIALRRICIASEEVIFESQLEPVNTRGRPKDEVAHKVAYEFSRLYFDITQELPTYADGASGPSGKVSPRLTELFEKLKIKADIRRPLTAAIKQIKSENDELT
;
A
#
# COMPACT_ATOMS: atom_id res chain seq x y z
N LYS A 1 13.92 5.85 8.97
CA LYS A 1 13.71 6.72 10.17
C LYS A 1 12.59 7.76 9.94
N ASP A 2 12.36 8.23 8.69
CA ASP A 2 11.40 9.31 8.42
C ASP A 2 9.93 8.88 8.43
N ILE A 3 9.62 7.64 8.03
CA ILE A 3 8.24 7.12 8.01
C ILE A 3 7.71 6.95 9.44
N ALA A 4 8.51 6.41 10.35
CA ALA A 4 8.12 6.26 11.76
C ALA A 4 7.85 7.62 12.44
N ASN A 5 8.63 8.66 12.07
CA ASN A 5 8.42 10.03 12.53
C ASN A 5 7.13 10.64 11.97
N LEU A 6 6.81 10.35 10.70
CA LEU A 6 5.58 10.85 10.07
C LEU A 6 4.34 10.22 10.72
N THR A 7 4.37 8.92 10.94
CA THR A 7 3.28 8.17 11.62
C THR A 7 3.07 8.68 13.05
N GLY A 8 4.16 8.93 13.79
CA GLY A 8 4.10 9.53 15.13
C GLY A 8 3.47 10.92 15.13
N ARG A 9 3.81 11.77 14.15
CA ARG A 9 3.23 13.11 14.01
C ARG A 9 1.76 13.10 13.64
N ILE A 10 1.34 12.18 12.76
CA ILE A 10 -0.08 12.03 12.39
C ILE A 10 -0.87 11.56 13.61
N ARG A 11 -0.39 10.53 14.31
CA ARG A 11 -1.04 10.02 15.54
C ARG A 11 -1.20 11.10 16.61
N SER A 12 -0.16 11.91 16.83
CA SER A 12 -0.19 13.03 17.77
C SER A 12 -1.19 14.14 17.36
N LYS A 13 -1.28 14.47 16.07
CA LYS A 13 -2.24 15.47 15.57
C LYS A 13 -3.67 14.97 15.65
N VAL A 14 -3.93 13.71 15.30
CA VAL A 14 -5.27 13.09 15.39
C VAL A 14 -5.72 13.03 16.85
N GLY A 15 -4.83 12.66 17.78
CA GLY A 15 -5.14 12.65 19.22
C GLY A 15 -5.45 14.05 19.78
N LYS A 16 -4.77 15.11 19.29
CA LYS A 16 -5.06 16.49 19.68
C LYS A 16 -6.40 17.00 19.14
N ILE A 17 -6.76 16.59 17.92
CA ILE A 17 -8.05 16.95 17.30
C ILE A 17 -9.19 16.27 18.07
N ALA A 18 -9.05 14.98 18.39
CA ALA A 18 -10.04 14.22 19.17
C ALA A 18 -10.27 14.83 20.56
N ASN A 19 -9.19 15.23 21.27
CA ASN A 19 -9.30 15.86 22.59
C ASN A 19 -9.89 17.28 22.55
N ASN A 20 -9.66 18.05 21.49
CA ASN A 20 -10.24 19.38 21.37
C ASN A 20 -11.71 19.37 20.97
N GLN A 21 -12.17 18.36 20.24
CA GLN A 21 -13.60 18.22 19.86
C GLN A 21 -14.47 17.75 21.02
N ALA A 22 -13.91 17.08 22.05
CA ALA A 22 -14.65 16.70 23.25
C ALA A 22 -15.18 17.90 24.07
N LYS A 23 -14.79 19.13 23.74
CA LYS A 23 -15.23 20.35 24.42
C LYS A 23 -16.43 21.04 23.75
N PHE A 24 -16.84 20.62 22.56
CA PHE A 24 -17.97 21.20 21.81
C PHE A 24 -18.90 20.06 21.36
N ALA A 25 -19.86 19.71 22.17
CA ALA A 25 -20.81 18.65 21.85
C ALA A 25 -21.90 19.12 20.88
N PRO A 26 -22.05 18.40 19.78
CA PRO A 26 -23.34 17.94 19.29
C PRO A 26 -23.28 16.49 18.80
N PRO A 27 -24.35 15.86 18.32
CA PRO A 27 -24.75 14.48 18.64
C PRO A 27 -23.58 13.49 18.55
N GLU A 28 -23.16 13.06 19.70
CA GLU A 28 -21.90 12.36 20.00
C GLU A 28 -21.65 11.07 19.22
N THR A 29 -22.68 10.39 18.76
CA THR A 29 -22.57 9.05 18.17
C THR A 29 -21.97 9.06 16.77
N VAL A 30 -22.43 9.93 15.88
CA VAL A 30 -21.99 9.95 14.46
C VAL A 30 -20.55 10.44 14.30
N ILE A 31 -20.13 11.37 15.16
CA ILE A 31 -18.75 11.89 15.13
C ILE A 31 -17.79 10.86 15.70
N GLN A 32 -18.18 10.17 16.79
CA GLN A 32 -17.38 9.11 17.39
C GLN A 32 -17.19 7.93 16.44
N GLU A 33 -18.24 7.48 15.76
CA GLU A 33 -18.14 6.42 14.74
C GLU A 33 -17.18 6.79 13.59
N LYS A 34 -17.26 8.01 13.10
CA LYS A 34 -16.35 8.50 12.04
C LYS A 34 -14.90 8.61 12.52
N ILE A 35 -14.68 8.99 13.76
CA ILE A 35 -13.34 9.06 14.35
C ILE A 35 -12.78 7.65 14.53
N ILE A 36 -13.57 6.71 15.03
CA ILE A 36 -13.17 5.31 15.18
C ILE A 36 -12.80 4.73 13.80
N ALA A 37 -13.67 4.86 12.81
CA ALA A 37 -13.41 4.39 11.46
C ALA A 37 -12.13 5.01 10.84
N ALA A 38 -11.87 6.29 11.09
CA ALA A 38 -10.65 6.95 10.65
C ALA A 38 -9.40 6.41 11.37
N ILE A 39 -9.49 6.12 12.66
CA ILE A 39 -8.41 5.50 13.44
C ILE A 39 -8.11 4.10 12.93
N ASP A 40 -9.13 3.28 12.70
CA ASP A 40 -8.99 1.93 12.18
C ASP A 40 -8.32 1.94 10.78
N THR A 41 -8.73 2.87 9.93
CA THR A 41 -8.12 3.06 8.60
C THR A 41 -6.64 3.45 8.69
N ILE A 42 -6.28 4.34 9.62
CA ILE A 42 -4.89 4.75 9.84
C ILE A 42 -4.06 3.59 10.39
N GLN A 43 -4.62 2.77 11.28
CA GLN A 43 -3.94 1.60 11.82
C GLN A 43 -3.72 0.53 10.73
N ALA A 44 -4.72 0.27 9.89
CA ALA A 44 -4.59 -0.64 8.76
C ALA A 44 -3.50 -0.18 7.78
N ALA A 45 -3.44 1.13 7.49
CA ALA A 45 -2.41 1.71 6.65
C ALA A 45 -1.00 1.60 7.26
N ASP A 46 -0.85 1.80 8.57
CA ASP A 46 0.43 1.63 9.28
C ASP A 46 0.93 0.16 9.19
N ILE A 47 0.03 -0.79 9.41
CA ILE A 47 0.34 -2.23 9.30
C ILE A 47 0.78 -2.60 7.88
N ALA A 48 0.06 -2.12 6.86
CA ALA A 48 0.38 -2.41 5.47
C ALA A 48 1.72 -1.77 5.05
N LEU A 49 2.01 -0.53 5.47
CA LEU A 49 3.30 0.10 5.24
C LEU A 49 4.46 -0.66 5.89
N ARG A 50 4.27 -1.16 7.12
CA ARG A 50 5.27 -2.01 7.79
C ARG A 50 5.51 -3.31 7.02
N ARG A 51 4.46 -3.97 6.51
CA ARG A 51 4.58 -5.17 5.68
C ARG A 51 5.36 -4.90 4.39
N ILE A 52 5.12 -3.77 3.73
CA ILE A 52 5.88 -3.36 2.53
C ILE A 52 7.37 -3.16 2.88
N CYS A 53 7.66 -2.49 4.00
CA CYS A 53 9.04 -2.28 4.44
C CYS A 53 9.74 -3.62 4.75
N ILE A 54 9.11 -4.50 5.53
CA ILE A 54 9.66 -5.82 5.86
C ILE A 54 9.87 -6.66 4.59
N ALA A 55 8.87 -6.68 3.69
CA ALA A 55 8.98 -7.39 2.44
C ALA A 55 10.12 -6.88 1.57
N SER A 56 10.37 -5.58 1.53
CA SER A 56 11.48 -5.00 0.78
C SER A 56 12.84 -5.31 1.41
N GLU A 57 12.93 -5.34 2.75
CA GLU A 57 14.16 -5.69 3.46
C GLU A 57 14.52 -7.18 3.30
N GLU A 58 13.55 -8.09 3.43
CA GLU A 58 13.75 -9.53 3.22
C GLU A 58 14.28 -9.83 1.84
N VAL A 59 13.70 -9.22 0.80
CA VAL A 59 14.12 -9.50 -0.58
C VAL A 59 15.48 -8.87 -0.91
N ILE A 60 15.80 -7.70 -0.35
CA ILE A 60 17.14 -7.13 -0.45
C ILE A 60 18.16 -8.08 0.19
N PHE A 61 17.84 -8.67 1.33
CA PHE A 61 18.70 -9.62 2.02
C PHE A 61 18.86 -10.93 1.20
N GLU A 62 17.77 -11.51 0.69
CA GLU A 62 17.79 -12.70 -0.14
C GLU A 62 18.55 -12.48 -1.46
N SER A 63 18.39 -11.31 -2.09
CA SER A 63 19.11 -10.98 -3.34
C SER A 63 20.63 -10.85 -3.17
N GLN A 64 21.11 -10.69 -1.93
CA GLN A 64 22.55 -10.68 -1.61
C GLN A 64 23.13 -12.07 -1.35
N LEU A 65 22.27 -13.09 -1.13
CA LEU A 65 22.72 -14.41 -0.70
C LEU A 65 22.85 -15.44 -1.82
N GLU A 66 22.24 -15.26 -3.01
CA GLU A 66 22.36 -16.24 -4.09
C GLU A 66 22.55 -15.63 -5.49
N PRO A 67 23.59 -16.05 -6.24
CA PRO A 67 23.63 -15.88 -7.69
C PRO A 67 22.73 -16.95 -8.32
N VAL A 68 21.43 -16.69 -8.46
CA VAL A 68 20.52 -17.62 -9.14
C VAL A 68 20.78 -17.60 -10.63
N ASN A 69 21.43 -18.68 -11.10
CA ASN A 69 21.69 -18.95 -12.51
C ASN A 69 20.42 -19.50 -13.18
N THR A 70 19.40 -18.65 -13.33
CA THR A 70 18.16 -19.02 -14.03
C THR A 70 18.25 -18.59 -15.50
N ARG A 71 18.13 -19.55 -16.42
CA ARG A 71 17.89 -19.30 -17.85
C ARG A 71 16.54 -18.58 -18.02
N GLY A 72 16.59 -17.27 -18.10
CA GLY A 72 15.45 -16.38 -18.24
C GLY A 72 15.67 -15.11 -17.41
N ARG A 73 15.02 -14.02 -17.80
CA ARG A 73 15.07 -12.79 -16.99
C ARG A 73 14.38 -13.10 -15.66
N PRO A 74 15.08 -13.03 -14.50
CA PRO A 74 14.48 -13.32 -13.21
C PRO A 74 13.23 -12.46 -13.04
N LYS A 75 12.14 -13.04 -12.51
CA LYS A 75 11.01 -12.26 -12.05
C LYS A 75 11.56 -11.32 -10.98
N ASP A 76 11.28 -10.05 -11.13
CA ASP A 76 11.59 -9.10 -10.08
C ASP A 76 10.57 -9.32 -8.94
N GLU A 77 10.89 -10.25 -8.04
CA GLU A 77 10.02 -10.69 -6.95
C GLU A 77 9.69 -9.52 -6.01
N VAL A 78 10.67 -8.62 -5.81
CA VAL A 78 10.45 -7.39 -5.04
C VAL A 78 9.33 -6.57 -5.65
N ALA A 79 9.44 -6.29 -6.97
CA ALA A 79 8.46 -5.50 -7.68
C ALA A 79 7.06 -6.13 -7.61
N HIS A 80 6.98 -7.47 -7.73
CA HIS A 80 5.71 -8.19 -7.62
C HIS A 80 5.13 -8.12 -6.21
N LYS A 81 5.94 -8.33 -5.17
CA LYS A 81 5.49 -8.26 -3.78
C LYS A 81 5.04 -6.86 -3.40
N VAL A 82 5.83 -5.84 -3.74
CA VAL A 82 5.47 -4.43 -3.48
C VAL A 82 4.21 -4.03 -4.23
N ALA A 83 4.06 -4.42 -5.49
CA ALA A 83 2.86 -4.12 -6.27
C ALA A 83 1.62 -4.79 -5.68
N TYR A 84 1.74 -6.04 -5.20
CA TYR A 84 0.64 -6.76 -4.56
C TYR A 84 0.23 -6.08 -3.25
N GLU A 85 1.16 -5.84 -2.32
CA GLU A 85 0.84 -5.23 -1.03
C GLU A 85 0.24 -3.82 -1.19
N PHE A 86 0.77 -3.03 -2.13
CA PHE A 86 0.23 -1.71 -2.43
C PHE A 86 -1.18 -1.77 -3.02
N SER A 87 -1.42 -2.70 -3.94
CA SER A 87 -2.73 -2.89 -4.56
C SER A 87 -3.76 -3.43 -3.57
N ARG A 88 -3.33 -4.31 -2.66
CA ARG A 88 -4.16 -4.84 -1.57
C ARG A 88 -4.55 -3.73 -0.60
N LEU A 89 -3.59 -2.90 -0.18
CA LEU A 89 -3.85 -1.74 0.66
C LEU A 89 -4.86 -0.79 0.01
N TYR A 90 -4.69 -0.51 -1.30
CA TYR A 90 -5.63 0.31 -2.04
C TYR A 90 -7.04 -0.27 -1.99
N PHE A 91 -7.18 -1.58 -2.23
CA PHE A 91 -8.46 -2.28 -2.17
C PHE A 91 -9.07 -2.23 -0.75
N ASP A 92 -8.28 -2.49 0.28
CA ASP A 92 -8.74 -2.48 1.68
C ASP A 92 -9.28 -1.10 2.11
N ILE A 93 -8.66 -0.01 1.62
CA ILE A 93 -9.08 1.36 1.94
C ILE A 93 -10.29 1.80 1.12
N THR A 94 -10.30 1.52 -0.20
CA THR A 94 -11.28 2.08 -1.12
C THR A 94 -12.46 1.15 -1.40
N GLN A 95 -12.30 -0.14 -1.11
CA GLN A 95 -13.21 -1.22 -1.50
C GLN A 95 -13.42 -1.28 -3.04
N GLU A 96 -12.48 -0.70 -3.80
CA GLU A 96 -12.49 -0.71 -5.25
C GLU A 96 -11.33 -1.52 -5.79
N LEU A 97 -11.57 -2.37 -6.79
CA LEU A 97 -10.47 -3.08 -7.45
C LEU A 97 -9.50 -2.10 -8.10
N PRO A 98 -8.19 -2.28 -7.89
CA PRO A 98 -7.18 -1.48 -8.57
C PRO A 98 -7.28 -1.68 -10.08
N THR A 99 -7.08 -0.61 -10.84
CA THR A 99 -7.15 -0.65 -12.30
C THR A 99 -5.82 -0.24 -12.91
N TYR A 100 -5.51 -0.88 -14.02
CA TYR A 100 -4.37 -0.55 -14.85
C TYR A 100 -4.83 -0.41 -16.31
N ALA A 101 -4.38 0.64 -16.97
CA ALA A 101 -4.55 0.82 -18.40
C ALA A 101 -3.25 1.36 -19.01
N ASP A 102 -2.95 0.91 -20.23
CA ASP A 102 -1.87 1.46 -21.05
C ASP A 102 -2.42 2.63 -21.87
N GLY A 103 -2.00 3.84 -21.54
CA GLY A 103 -2.34 5.04 -22.32
C GLY A 103 -1.19 5.48 -23.22
N ALA A 104 -1.48 6.28 -24.24
CA ALA A 104 -0.47 6.87 -25.12
C ALA A 104 0.59 7.70 -24.39
N SER A 105 0.24 8.22 -23.20
CA SER A 105 1.10 9.02 -22.32
C SER A 105 1.77 8.20 -21.21
N GLY A 106 1.63 6.87 -21.22
CA GLY A 106 2.20 5.99 -20.21
C GLY A 106 1.16 5.22 -19.39
N PRO A 107 1.61 4.53 -18.33
CA PRO A 107 0.74 3.77 -17.45
C PRO A 107 -0.34 4.66 -16.84
N SER A 108 -1.60 4.30 -17.02
CA SER A 108 -2.75 5.01 -16.49
C SER A 108 -3.59 4.09 -15.60
N GLY A 109 -4.50 4.69 -14.84
CA GLY A 109 -5.33 3.97 -13.88
C GLY A 109 -5.17 4.55 -12.47
N LYS A 110 -6.04 4.14 -11.56
CA LYS A 110 -6.10 4.74 -10.22
C LYS A 110 -4.84 4.50 -9.37
N VAL A 111 -4.16 3.38 -9.60
CA VAL A 111 -3.03 2.91 -8.78
C VAL A 111 -1.66 3.18 -9.44
N SER A 112 -1.61 3.16 -10.77
CA SER A 112 -0.35 3.21 -11.53
C SER A 112 0.57 4.39 -11.19
N PRO A 113 0.11 5.65 -11.13
CA PRO A 113 0.99 6.79 -10.85
C PRO A 113 1.63 6.69 -9.45
N ARG A 114 0.85 6.26 -8.47
CA ARG A 114 1.32 6.13 -7.09
C ARG A 114 2.31 4.97 -6.92
N LEU A 115 2.06 3.86 -7.60
CA LEU A 115 2.97 2.72 -7.59
C LEU A 115 4.29 3.06 -8.29
N THR A 116 4.25 3.82 -9.40
CA THR A 116 5.46 4.32 -10.07
C THR A 116 6.30 5.18 -9.10
N GLU A 117 5.68 6.14 -8.43
CA GLU A 117 6.34 6.98 -7.43
C GLU A 117 6.95 6.15 -6.28
N LEU A 118 6.24 5.11 -5.84
CA LEU A 118 6.73 4.18 -4.81
C LEU A 118 7.96 3.40 -5.30
N PHE A 119 7.92 2.88 -6.53
CA PHE A 119 9.06 2.17 -7.12
C PHE A 119 10.30 3.07 -7.23
N GLU A 120 10.12 4.33 -7.64
CA GLU A 120 11.20 5.31 -7.68
C GLU A 120 11.82 5.55 -6.30
N LYS A 121 10.98 5.74 -5.28
CA LYS A 121 11.43 5.93 -3.89
C LYS A 121 12.16 4.70 -3.32
N LEU A 122 11.71 3.51 -3.64
CA LEU A 122 12.33 2.24 -3.26
C LEU A 122 13.51 1.85 -4.15
N LYS A 123 13.82 2.64 -5.21
CA LYS A 123 14.87 2.37 -6.21
C LYS A 123 14.68 1.03 -6.94
N ILE A 124 13.44 0.59 -7.10
CA ILE A 124 13.09 -0.62 -7.84
C ILE A 124 13.14 -0.30 -9.34
N LYS A 125 14.07 -0.92 -10.06
CA LYS A 125 14.27 -0.73 -11.51
C LYS A 125 13.42 -1.71 -12.33
N ALA A 126 12.15 -1.81 -12.07
CA ALA A 126 11.23 -2.71 -12.76
C ALA A 126 10.11 -1.93 -13.45
N ASP A 127 9.63 -2.44 -14.60
CA ASP A 127 8.41 -1.95 -15.21
C ASP A 127 7.20 -2.39 -14.35
N ILE A 128 6.36 -1.44 -13.97
CA ILE A 128 5.20 -1.69 -13.10
C ILE A 128 4.11 -2.54 -13.76
N ARG A 129 4.08 -2.66 -15.09
CA ARG A 129 3.01 -3.32 -15.84
C ARG A 129 2.75 -4.75 -15.39
N ARG A 130 3.80 -5.59 -15.46
CA ARG A 130 3.70 -7.01 -15.10
C ARG A 130 3.38 -7.23 -13.62
N PRO A 131 4.10 -6.60 -12.67
CA PRO A 131 3.80 -6.69 -11.26
C PRO A 131 2.38 -6.26 -10.92
N LEU A 132 1.94 -5.11 -11.43
CA LEU A 132 0.61 -4.58 -11.14
C LEU A 132 -0.51 -5.44 -11.74
N THR A 133 -0.35 -5.89 -12.99
CA THR A 133 -1.34 -6.78 -13.62
C THR A 133 -1.47 -8.11 -12.86
N ALA A 134 -0.35 -8.67 -12.39
CA ALA A 134 -0.37 -9.88 -11.58
C ALA A 134 -1.07 -9.65 -10.23
N ALA A 135 -0.77 -8.53 -9.56
CA ALA A 135 -1.40 -8.15 -8.31
C ALA A 135 -2.93 -8.00 -8.43
N ILE A 136 -3.39 -7.30 -9.47
CA ILE A 136 -4.83 -7.12 -9.73
C ILE A 136 -5.51 -8.48 -9.94
N LYS A 137 -4.89 -9.35 -10.73
CA LYS A 137 -5.44 -10.69 -10.99
C LYS A 137 -5.55 -11.51 -9.72
N GLN A 138 -4.55 -11.45 -8.86
CA GLN A 138 -4.53 -12.19 -7.60
C GLN A 138 -5.60 -11.66 -6.64
N ILE A 139 -5.71 -10.34 -6.44
CA ILE A 139 -6.73 -9.74 -5.57
C ILE A 139 -8.14 -10.06 -6.07
N LYS A 140 -8.33 -10.07 -7.38
CA LYS A 140 -9.62 -10.46 -7.95
C LYS A 140 -9.97 -11.92 -7.66
N SER A 141 -9.03 -12.86 -7.83
CA SER A 141 -9.27 -14.28 -7.52
C SER A 141 -9.57 -14.50 -6.03
N GLU A 142 -8.86 -13.83 -5.14
CA GLU A 142 -9.10 -13.91 -3.70
C GLU A 142 -10.49 -13.40 -3.30
N ASN A 143 -10.98 -12.36 -3.98
CA ASN A 143 -12.33 -11.82 -3.74
C ASN A 143 -13.44 -12.70 -4.31
N ASP A 144 -13.22 -13.30 -5.48
CA ASP A 144 -14.19 -14.20 -6.10
C ASP A 144 -14.37 -15.51 -5.28
N GLU A 145 -13.36 -15.92 -4.50
CA GLU A 145 -13.42 -17.09 -3.61
C GLU A 145 -14.18 -16.80 -2.29
N LEU A 146 -14.32 -15.52 -1.91
CA LEU A 146 -14.98 -15.11 -0.68
C LEU A 146 -16.47 -14.78 -0.85
N THR A 147 -17.00 -14.80 -2.06
CA THR A 147 -18.40 -14.49 -2.40
C THR A 147 -19.17 -15.73 -2.76
#